data_77cb3e22d8aa21a70db66f178fc7c4ad
#
_entry.id   77cb3e22d8aa21a70db66f178fc7c4ad
#
_cell.length_a   1.000
_cell.length_b   1.000
_cell.length_c   1.000
_cell.angle_alpha   90.00
_cell.angle_beta   90.00
_cell.angle_gamma   90.00
#
_symmetry.space_group_name_H-M   'P 1'
#
loop_
_entity.id
_entity.type
_entity.pdbx_description
1 polymer ?
#
loop_
_entity_poly.entity_id
_entity_poly.type
_entity_poly.pdbx_seq_one_letter_code
_entity_poly.pdbx_strand_id
1 'polypeptide(L)' 'MISIFKTNIQSGVELNNISQHLNALLSGATWSVDLLDSDKILRIDSSLDKISDAVSLLTKFGYDCENLQNFYAPPVW' A
#
# COMPACT_ATOMS: atom_id res chain seq x y z
N MET A 1 -6.07 -9.57 6.64
CA MET A 1 -4.60 -9.53 6.67
C MET A 1 -4.14 -8.11 6.44
N ILE A 2 -3.21 -7.65 7.23
CA ILE A 2 -2.64 -6.30 7.09
C ILE A 2 -1.24 -6.42 6.53
N SER A 3 -0.97 -5.69 5.45
CA SER A 3 0.36 -5.61 4.87
C SER A 3 0.82 -4.16 4.85
N ILE A 4 2.10 -3.96 5.08
CA ILE A 4 2.73 -2.65 5.15
C ILE A 4 3.82 -2.58 4.10
N PHE A 5 3.82 -1.49 3.34
CA PHE A 5 4.79 -1.29 2.26
C PHE A 5 5.44 0.08 2.36
N LYS A 6 6.73 0.10 2.13
CA LYS A 6 7.45 1.34 1.88
C LYS A 6 7.27 1.68 0.40
N THR A 7 6.90 2.92 0.10
CA THR A 7 6.66 3.34 -1.27
C THR A 7 7.45 4.59 -1.60
N ASN A 8 7.40 4.99 -2.86
CA ASN A 8 7.98 6.25 -3.33
C ASN A 8 6.89 7.21 -3.83
N ILE A 9 5.69 7.10 -3.32
CA ILE A 9 4.61 8.04 -3.62
C ILE A 9 4.98 9.39 -3.00
N GLN A 10 5.15 10.41 -3.83
CA GLN A 10 5.76 11.67 -3.40
C GLN A 10 4.76 12.72 -2.96
N SER A 11 3.55 12.71 -3.47
CA SER A 11 2.61 13.80 -3.25
C SER A 11 1.17 13.34 -3.23
N GLY A 12 0.30 14.21 -2.74
CA GLY A 12 -1.14 13.96 -2.78
C GLY A 12 -1.70 13.87 -4.18
N VAL A 13 -1.08 14.55 -5.15
CA VAL A 13 -1.50 14.47 -6.55
C VAL A 13 -1.26 13.05 -7.09
N GLU A 14 -0.07 12.51 -6.86
CA GLU A 14 0.24 11.14 -7.26
C GLU A 14 -0.68 10.15 -6.56
N LEU A 15 -0.87 10.33 -5.27
CA LEU A 15 -1.77 9.48 -4.50
C LEU A 15 -3.19 9.53 -5.06
N ASN A 16 -3.68 10.72 -5.38
CA ASN A 16 -5.02 10.88 -5.94
C ASN A 16 -5.17 10.15 -7.27
N ASN A 17 -4.14 10.17 -8.10
CA ASN A 17 -4.17 9.50 -9.39
C ASN A 17 -4.29 7.98 -9.25
N ILE A 18 -3.64 7.40 -8.27
CA ILE A 18 -3.69 5.95 -8.05
C ILE A 18 -4.85 5.52 -7.15
N SER A 19 -5.38 6.44 -6.34
CA SER A 19 -6.43 6.09 -5.37
C SER A 19 -7.69 5.57 -6.03
N GLN A 20 -8.05 6.10 -7.18
CA GLN A 20 -9.22 5.63 -7.91
C GLN A 20 -9.07 4.17 -8.30
N HIS A 21 -7.87 3.80 -8.76
CA HIS A 21 -7.57 2.42 -9.14
C HIS A 21 -7.51 1.51 -7.93
N LEU A 22 -6.91 1.99 -6.84
CA LEU A 22 -6.84 1.22 -5.61
C LEU A 22 -8.22 1.01 -4.99
N ASN A 23 -9.06 2.02 -5.00
CA ASN A 23 -10.42 1.89 -4.49
C ASN A 23 -11.22 0.87 -5.28
N ALA A 24 -11.09 0.86 -6.60
CA ALA A 24 -11.77 -0.12 -7.43
C ALA A 24 -11.26 -1.53 -7.17
N LEU A 25 -9.95 -1.67 -7.05
CA LEU A 25 -9.31 -2.98 -6.84
C LEU A 25 -9.57 -3.50 -5.43
N LEU A 26 -9.51 -2.61 -4.44
CA LEU A 26 -9.63 -2.95 -3.02
C LEU A 26 -11.03 -2.68 -2.47
N SER A 27 -12.03 -2.80 -3.32
CA SER A 27 -13.43 -2.59 -2.93
C SER A 27 -13.77 -3.45 -1.71
N GLY A 28 -14.27 -2.80 -0.66
CA GLY A 28 -14.58 -3.49 0.59
C GLY A 28 -13.39 -3.68 1.52
N ALA A 29 -12.20 -3.29 1.11
CA ALA A 29 -11.00 -3.36 1.95
C ALA A 29 -10.62 -1.97 2.47
N THR A 30 -9.77 -1.94 3.48
CA THR A 30 -9.26 -0.69 4.05
C THR A 30 -7.80 -0.50 3.62
N TRP A 31 -7.48 0.70 3.17
CA TRP A 31 -6.10 1.03 2.83
C TRP A 31 -5.84 2.51 3.08
N SER A 32 -4.59 2.84 3.30
CA SER A 32 -4.19 4.23 3.50
C SER A 32 -2.71 4.41 3.16
N VAL A 33 -2.34 5.65 2.86
CA VAL A 33 -0.94 6.03 2.62
C VAL A 33 -0.60 7.20 3.54
N ASP A 34 0.49 7.07 4.28
CA ASP A 34 1.00 8.13 5.14
C ASP A 34 2.08 8.91 4.38
N LEU A 35 1.68 10.04 3.81
CA LEU A 35 2.59 10.89 3.06
C LEU A 35 3.51 11.71 3.94
N LEU A 36 3.21 11.83 5.23
CA LEU A 36 4.05 12.54 6.18
C LEU A 36 5.24 11.70 6.63
N ASP A 37 5.12 10.39 6.50
CA ASP A 37 6.23 9.49 6.80
C ASP A 37 7.28 9.57 5.70
N SER A 38 8.55 9.57 6.09
CA SER A 38 9.65 9.59 5.12
C SER A 38 9.63 8.38 4.20
N ASP A 39 9.09 7.26 4.66
CA ASP A 39 9.00 6.02 3.90
C ASP A 39 7.72 5.92 3.07
N LYS A 40 6.84 6.92 3.16
CA LYS A 40 5.57 6.95 2.41
C LYS A 40 4.84 5.62 2.53
N ILE A 41 4.49 5.27 3.74
CA ILE A 41 3.96 3.95 4.09
C ILE A 41 2.56 3.74 3.51
N LEU A 42 2.40 2.65 2.78
CA LEU A 42 1.11 2.15 2.31
C LEU A 42 0.69 1.00 3.22
N ARG A 43 -0.49 1.11 3.77
CA ARG A 43 -1.08 0.06 4.61
C ARG A 43 -2.35 -0.46 3.93
N ILE A 44 -2.43 -1.78 3.79
CA ILE A 44 -3.58 -2.44 3.17
C ILE A 44 -4.08 -3.54 4.10
N ASP A 45 -5.38 -3.51 4.38
CA ASP A 45 -6.05 -4.58 5.12
C ASP A 45 -7.02 -5.27 4.17
N SER A 46 -6.60 -6.40 3.63
CA SER A 46 -7.36 -7.14 2.64
C SER A 46 -6.88 -8.58 2.54
N SER A 47 -7.44 -9.33 1.60
CA SER A 47 -6.94 -10.67 1.29
C SER A 47 -5.59 -10.59 0.60
N LEU A 48 -4.82 -11.67 0.69
CA LEU A 48 -3.49 -11.74 0.09
C LEU A 48 -3.54 -11.51 -1.42
N ASP A 49 -4.56 -12.06 -2.08
CA ASP A 49 -4.71 -11.90 -3.53
C ASP A 49 -4.89 -10.45 -3.93
N LYS A 50 -5.73 -9.71 -3.18
CA LYS A 50 -5.96 -8.30 -3.47
C LYS A 50 -4.75 -7.45 -3.16
N ILE A 51 -4.02 -7.79 -2.11
CA ILE A 51 -2.78 -7.09 -1.76
C ILE A 51 -1.76 -7.27 -2.88
N SER A 52 -1.62 -8.49 -3.39
CA SER A 52 -0.72 -8.78 -4.50
C SER A 52 -1.11 -7.99 -5.75
N ASP A 53 -2.39 -7.92 -6.04
CA ASP A 53 -2.89 -7.15 -7.19
C ASP A 53 -2.60 -5.65 -7.01
N ALA A 54 -2.74 -5.14 -5.80
CA ALA A 54 -2.44 -3.74 -5.51
C ALA A 54 -0.97 -3.42 -5.75
N VAL A 55 -0.06 -4.29 -5.31
CA VAL A 55 1.38 -4.12 -5.54
C VAL A 55 1.68 -4.14 -7.03
N SER A 56 1.08 -5.06 -7.76
CA SER A 56 1.24 -5.15 -9.21
C SER A 56 0.76 -3.88 -9.90
N LEU A 57 -0.37 -3.34 -9.45
CA LEU A 57 -0.92 -2.10 -9.99
C LEU A 57 0.05 -0.94 -9.79
N LEU A 58 0.57 -0.77 -8.59
CA LEU A 58 1.50 0.31 -8.29
C LEU A 58 2.80 0.17 -9.06
N THR A 59 3.31 -1.04 -9.19
CA THR A 59 4.50 -1.33 -9.99
C THR A 59 4.28 -0.95 -11.44
N LYS A 60 3.08 -1.24 -11.95
CA LYS A 60 2.71 -0.91 -13.32
C LYS A 60 2.72 0.60 -13.55
N PHE A 61 2.36 1.38 -12.55
CA PHE A 61 2.39 2.84 -12.63
C PHE A 61 3.77 3.42 -12.35
N GLY A 62 4.76 2.58 -12.08
CA GLY A 62 6.12 3.03 -11.87
C GLY A 62 6.47 3.34 -10.41
N TYR A 63 5.63 2.94 -9.46
CA TYR A 63 5.91 3.14 -8.05
C TYR A 63 6.58 1.91 -7.45
N ASP A 64 7.47 2.15 -6.49
CA ASP A 64 8.10 1.08 -5.75
C ASP A 64 7.23 0.70 -4.55
N CYS A 65 7.15 -0.59 -4.28
CA CYS A 65 6.46 -1.11 -3.09
C CYS A 65 7.37 -2.14 -2.44
N GLU A 66 7.96 -1.78 -1.32
CA GLU A 66 8.79 -2.68 -0.55
C GLU A 66 7.99 -3.20 0.64
N ASN A 67 7.83 -4.51 0.71
CA ASN A 67 7.08 -5.13 1.79
C ASN A 67 7.87 -5.06 3.09
N LEU A 68 7.29 -4.39 4.10
CA LEU A 68 7.89 -4.26 5.42
C LEU A 68 7.27 -5.22 6.43
N GLN A 69 6.62 -6.25 5.95
CA GLN A 69 5.90 -7.19 6.82
C GLN A 69 6.74 -7.71 7.97
N ASN A 70 8.02 -7.92 7.74
CA ASN A 70 8.92 -8.43 8.78
C ASN A 70 9.10 -7.47 9.94
N PHE A 71 8.91 -6.17 9.71
CA PHE A 71 8.98 -5.17 10.76
C PHE A 71 7.73 -5.16 11.62
N TYR A 72 6.67 -5.76 11.11
CA TYR A 72 5.37 -5.77 11.74
C TYR A 72 4.95 -7.19 12.09
N ALA A 73 5.92 -8.06 12.24
CA ALA A 73 5.66 -9.38 12.75
C ALA A 73 4.89 -9.24 14.06
N PRO A 74 3.91 -10.10 14.28
CA PRO A 74 3.14 -10.00 15.52
C PRO A 74 4.07 -9.92 16.70
N PRO A 75 3.80 -8.99 17.60
CA PRO A 75 4.61 -8.91 18.80
C PRO A 75 4.56 -10.24 19.52
N VAL A 76 5.71 -10.66 19.91
CA VAL A 76 5.80 -11.87 20.70
C VAL A 76 5.72 -11.57 22.19
N TRP A 77 5.58 -10.30 22.47
CA TRP A 77 5.33 -9.88 23.84
C TRP A 77 3.89 -10.06 24.23
#